data_aae6013cdcfe6b30ac37e36e2f8a1bac
#
_entry.id   aae6013cdcfe6b30ac37e36e2f8a1bac
#
_cell.length_a   1.000
_cell.length_b   1.000
_cell.length_c   1.000
_cell.angle_alpha   90.00
_cell.angle_beta   90.00
_cell.angle_gamma   90.00
#
_symmetry.space_group_name_H-M   'P 1'
#
loop_
_entity.id
_entity.type
_entity.pdbx_description
1 polymer ?
#
loop_
_entity_poly.entity_id
_entity_poly.type
_entity_poly.pdbx_seq_one_letter_code
_entity_poly.pdbx_strand_id
1 'polypeptide(L)'
;MSRKEEQRKQREKMIEENGLIYLDKVSKIYTAGAPALNGVTLHINRGEFVFVVGDSGSGKSTLIKLLLRELIPTKGKVWVMGHDVAKLSHWKIPKFRRNLGIVFQDFRLLKDRNVYENVAFAQRIVEVPAKEIRKNVPKILATVGLAGKYKAKPKQLSGGEQQRVALARALINKPSILLADEPTGNLDPKNSWEIMNLLEEINKSGTTVVVGA
;
A
#
# COMPACT_ATOMS: atom_id res chain seq x y z
N MET A 1 -19.18 -17.81 21.93
CA MET A 1 -18.37 -16.91 21.06
C MET A 1 -18.20 -17.59 19.71
N SER A 2 -18.41 -16.89 18.60
CA SER A 2 -18.27 -17.51 17.28
C SER A 2 -16.78 -17.70 16.93
N ARG A 3 -16.44 -18.69 16.10
CA ARG A 3 -15.07 -18.92 15.60
C ARG A 3 -14.47 -17.68 14.93
N LYS A 4 -15.32 -16.80 14.34
CA LYS A 4 -14.91 -15.54 13.74
C LYS A 4 -14.51 -14.50 14.80
N GLU A 5 -15.20 -14.44 15.93
CA GLU A 5 -14.90 -13.53 17.04
C GLU A 5 -13.60 -13.91 17.75
N GLU A 6 -13.36 -15.21 17.93
CA GLU A 6 -12.08 -15.71 18.46
C GLU A 6 -10.91 -15.35 17.57
N GLN A 7 -11.02 -15.58 16.26
CA GLN A 7 -9.98 -15.22 15.30
C GLN A 7 -9.72 -13.71 15.24
N ARG A 8 -10.76 -12.90 15.44
CA ARG A 8 -10.61 -11.44 15.52
C ARG A 8 -9.87 -11.03 16.77
N LYS A 9 -10.24 -11.55 17.94
CA LYS A 9 -9.54 -11.27 19.21
C LYS A 9 -8.08 -11.70 19.18
N GLN A 10 -7.78 -12.88 18.63
CA GLN A 10 -6.39 -13.34 18.47
C GLN A 10 -5.56 -12.40 17.58
N ARG A 11 -6.14 -11.87 16.51
CA ARG A 11 -5.45 -10.91 15.64
C ARG A 11 -5.22 -9.58 16.32
N GLU A 12 -6.23 -9.06 17.05
CA GLU A 12 -6.10 -7.82 17.81
C GLU A 12 -5.01 -7.95 18.87
N LYS A 13 -4.99 -9.04 19.64
CA LYS A 13 -3.93 -9.34 20.61
C LYS A 13 -2.54 -9.40 19.94
N MET A 14 -2.42 -10.06 18.78
CA MET A 14 -1.17 -10.11 18.03
C MET A 14 -0.70 -8.72 17.58
N ILE A 15 -1.63 -7.84 17.18
CA ILE A 15 -1.31 -6.46 16.80
C ILE A 15 -0.90 -5.63 18.02
N GLU A 16 -1.55 -5.81 19.16
CA GLU A 16 -1.19 -5.13 20.41
C GLU A 16 0.20 -5.52 20.91
N GLU A 17 0.54 -6.82 20.83
CA GLU A 17 1.83 -7.35 21.30
C GLU A 17 2.99 -7.08 20.33
N ASN A 18 2.73 -7.10 19.01
CA ASN A 18 3.80 -7.13 18.00
C ASN A 18 3.68 -6.05 16.90
N GLY A 19 2.72 -5.12 17.04
CA GLY A 19 2.48 -4.06 16.06
C GLY A 19 1.59 -4.49 14.89
N LEU A 20 1.26 -3.51 14.04
CA LEU A 20 0.41 -3.70 12.85
C LEU A 20 1.14 -4.49 11.75
N ILE A 21 2.45 -4.27 11.63
CA ILE A 21 3.38 -5.02 10.78
C ILE A 21 4.49 -5.55 11.69
N TYR A 22 4.74 -6.85 11.63
CA TYR A 22 5.80 -7.49 12.38
C TYR A 22 6.56 -8.50 11.52
N LEU A 23 7.87 -8.32 11.46
CA LEU A 23 8.82 -9.26 10.87
C LEU A 23 9.66 -9.88 11.96
N ASP A 24 9.77 -11.22 11.97
CA ASP A 24 10.61 -11.96 12.90
C ASP A 24 11.69 -12.72 12.11
N LYS A 25 12.93 -12.22 12.18
CA LYS A 25 14.14 -12.80 11.55
C LYS A 25 13.91 -13.20 10.07
N VAL A 26 13.30 -12.30 9.32
CA VAL A 26 12.88 -12.56 7.94
C VAL A 26 14.08 -12.53 7.00
N SER A 27 14.23 -13.60 6.24
CA SER A 27 15.18 -13.66 5.12
C SER A 27 14.45 -14.00 3.83
N LYS A 28 14.87 -13.36 2.73
CA LYS A 28 14.43 -13.69 1.38
C LYS A 28 15.62 -13.88 0.47
N ILE A 29 15.75 -15.09 -0.05
CA ILE A 29 16.78 -15.48 -1.00
C ILE A 29 16.10 -15.78 -2.33
N TYR A 30 16.58 -15.15 -3.41
CA TYR A 30 16.20 -15.50 -4.77
C TYR A 30 17.10 -16.61 -5.33
N THR A 31 16.71 -17.20 -6.43
CA THR A 31 17.40 -18.35 -7.05
C THR A 31 18.89 -18.09 -7.36
N ALA A 32 19.31 -16.83 -7.44
CA ALA A 32 20.70 -16.42 -7.68
C ALA A 32 21.62 -16.42 -6.43
N GLY A 33 21.13 -16.87 -5.28
CA GLY A 33 21.95 -17.16 -4.09
C GLY A 33 22.20 -16.02 -3.12
N ALA A 34 22.20 -14.75 -3.53
CA ALA A 34 22.37 -13.63 -2.60
C ALA A 34 21.07 -13.30 -1.86
N PRO A 35 21.09 -13.10 -0.52
CA PRO A 35 19.90 -12.72 0.23
C PRO A 35 19.52 -11.27 -0.08
N ALA A 36 18.29 -11.05 -0.58
CA ALA A 36 17.73 -9.72 -0.70
C ALA A 36 17.30 -9.13 0.66
N LEU A 37 16.92 -10.00 1.61
CA LEU A 37 16.72 -9.67 3.02
C LEU A 37 17.40 -10.76 3.86
N ASN A 38 18.10 -10.36 4.92
CA ASN A 38 18.83 -11.29 5.77
C ASN A 38 18.53 -11.05 7.26
N GLY A 39 17.70 -11.89 7.87
CA GLY A 39 17.41 -11.87 9.29
C GLY A 39 16.71 -10.61 9.81
N VAL A 40 15.92 -9.92 8.97
CA VAL A 40 15.27 -8.64 9.32
C VAL A 40 14.22 -8.85 10.38
N THR A 41 14.33 -8.10 11.48
CA THR A 41 13.29 -7.98 12.52
C THR A 41 12.81 -6.52 12.55
N LEU A 42 11.50 -6.31 12.44
CA LEU A 42 10.88 -5.00 12.31
C LEU A 42 9.50 -5.00 12.97
N HIS A 43 9.19 -3.93 13.69
CA HIS A 43 7.86 -3.66 14.23
C HIS A 43 7.38 -2.30 13.72
N ILE A 44 6.14 -2.24 13.25
CA ILE A 44 5.48 -0.98 12.87
C ILE A 44 4.10 -0.97 13.52
N ASN A 45 3.84 0.06 14.32
CA ASN A 45 2.58 0.23 15.01
C ASN A 45 1.53 0.94 14.14
N ARG A 46 0.28 0.95 14.60
CA ARG A 46 -0.78 1.70 13.93
C ARG A 46 -0.47 3.20 13.95
N GLY A 47 -0.69 3.86 12.81
CA GLY A 47 -0.53 5.30 12.67
C GLY A 47 0.92 5.75 12.54
N GLU A 48 1.91 4.85 12.54
CA GLU A 48 3.29 5.25 12.28
C GLU A 48 3.51 5.64 10.81
N PHE A 49 4.43 6.60 10.61
CA PHE A 49 5.00 6.96 9.32
C PHE A 49 6.45 6.45 9.28
N VAL A 50 6.74 5.47 8.44
CA VAL A 50 8.02 4.77 8.42
C VAL A 50 8.71 4.91 7.08
N PHE A 51 9.98 5.32 7.09
CA PHE A 51 10.86 5.26 5.94
C PHE A 51 11.74 4.01 5.99
N VAL A 52 11.73 3.25 4.91
CA VAL A 52 12.67 2.17 4.64
C VAL A 52 13.71 2.70 3.67
N VAL A 53 14.87 3.07 4.20
CA VAL A 53 15.96 3.69 3.45
C VAL A 53 17.05 2.68 3.11
N GLY A 54 17.74 2.90 2.01
CA GLY A 54 18.87 2.08 1.57
C GLY A 54 19.15 2.24 0.07
N ASP A 55 20.32 1.80 -0.36
CA ASP A 55 20.75 1.86 -1.76
C ASP A 55 19.82 1.07 -2.69
N SER A 56 19.93 1.34 -4.00
CA SER A 56 19.22 0.53 -4.99
C SER A 56 19.62 -0.94 -4.86
N GLY A 57 18.64 -1.84 -4.85
CA GLY A 57 18.88 -3.27 -4.64
C GLY A 57 19.02 -3.72 -3.18
N SER A 58 18.94 -2.82 -2.19
CA SER A 58 19.01 -3.17 -0.74
C SER A 58 17.85 -4.02 -0.20
N GLY A 59 16.85 -4.31 -1.02
CA GLY A 59 15.71 -5.15 -0.63
C GLY A 59 14.42 -4.40 -0.28
N LYS A 60 14.35 -3.07 -0.42
CA LYS A 60 13.14 -2.26 -0.12
C LYS A 60 11.89 -2.79 -0.83
N SER A 61 11.94 -2.93 -2.15
CA SER A 61 10.82 -3.49 -2.93
C SER A 61 10.54 -4.96 -2.59
N THR A 62 11.55 -5.73 -2.16
CA THR A 62 11.36 -7.11 -1.67
C THR A 62 10.55 -7.12 -0.38
N LEU A 63 10.85 -6.20 0.55
CA LEU A 63 10.08 -6.02 1.79
C LEU A 63 8.61 -5.70 1.45
N ILE A 64 8.36 -4.71 0.61
CA ILE A 64 7.00 -4.33 0.19
C ILE A 64 6.25 -5.52 -0.43
N LYS A 65 6.90 -6.28 -1.32
CA LYS A 65 6.32 -7.49 -1.93
C LYS A 65 5.98 -8.58 -0.92
N LEU A 66 6.78 -8.74 0.15
CA LEU A 66 6.46 -9.65 1.26
C LEU A 66 5.22 -9.17 2.03
N LEU A 67 5.13 -7.88 2.34
CA LEU A 67 3.97 -7.29 3.03
C LEU A 67 2.68 -7.45 2.21
N LEU A 68 2.77 -7.36 0.88
CA LEU A 68 1.66 -7.59 -0.05
C LEU A 68 1.33 -9.07 -0.27
N ARG A 69 2.13 -9.99 0.25
CA ARG A 69 2.01 -11.42 -0.07
C ARG A 69 2.18 -11.71 -1.57
N GLU A 70 2.96 -10.88 -2.28
CA GLU A 70 3.45 -11.20 -3.64
C GLU A 70 4.60 -12.20 -3.57
N LEU A 71 5.39 -12.12 -2.50
CA LEU A 71 6.46 -13.06 -2.16
C LEU A 71 6.17 -13.73 -0.83
N ILE A 72 6.79 -14.88 -0.63
CA ILE A 72 6.84 -15.61 0.65
C ILE A 72 8.30 -15.50 1.18
N PRO A 73 8.50 -15.29 2.49
CA PRO A 73 9.83 -15.33 3.08
C PRO A 73 10.46 -16.72 2.92
N THR A 74 11.79 -16.77 2.75
CA THR A 74 12.55 -18.03 2.74
C THR A 74 12.74 -18.54 4.17
N LYS A 75 12.95 -17.62 5.13
CA LYS A 75 13.04 -17.90 6.58
C LYS A 75 12.34 -16.80 7.34
N GLY A 76 11.97 -17.10 8.60
CA GLY A 76 11.31 -16.15 9.48
C GLY A 76 9.79 -16.07 9.23
N LYS A 77 9.14 -15.10 9.87
CA LYS A 77 7.69 -14.90 9.80
C LYS A 77 7.36 -13.45 9.50
N VAL A 78 6.33 -13.23 8.69
CA VAL A 78 5.80 -11.90 8.35
C VAL A 78 4.35 -11.85 8.77
N TRP A 79 4.04 -10.93 9.67
CA TRP A 79 2.68 -10.66 10.15
C TRP A 79 2.25 -9.28 9.69
N VAL A 80 1.06 -9.20 9.12
CA VAL A 80 0.46 -7.94 8.69
C VAL A 80 -1.00 -7.94 9.10
N MET A 81 -1.42 -6.93 9.86
CA MET A 81 -2.77 -6.83 10.44
C MET A 81 -3.19 -8.11 11.19
N GLY A 82 -2.26 -8.70 11.95
CA GLY A 82 -2.47 -9.94 12.71
C GLY A 82 -2.62 -11.20 11.84
N HIS A 83 -2.28 -11.14 10.56
CA HIS A 83 -2.23 -12.31 9.68
C HIS A 83 -0.80 -12.75 9.43
N ASP A 84 -0.48 -14.02 9.66
CA ASP A 84 0.73 -14.65 9.12
C ASP A 84 0.56 -14.73 7.58
N VAL A 85 1.28 -13.86 6.86
CA VAL A 85 1.09 -13.72 5.41
C VAL A 85 1.53 -14.97 4.64
N ALA A 86 2.50 -15.72 5.17
CA ALA A 86 2.96 -16.97 4.54
C ALA A 86 1.87 -18.05 4.56
N LYS A 87 1.04 -18.05 5.61
CA LYS A 87 -0.04 -19.04 5.80
C LYS A 87 -1.37 -18.65 5.17
N LEU A 88 -1.46 -17.48 4.52
CA LEU A 88 -2.67 -17.09 3.81
C LEU A 88 -2.92 -18.01 2.61
N SER A 89 -4.09 -18.64 2.57
CA SER A 89 -4.54 -19.39 1.40
C SER A 89 -4.83 -18.43 0.23
N HIS A 90 -4.66 -18.92 -1.00
CA HIS A 90 -4.86 -18.12 -2.22
C HIS A 90 -6.20 -17.36 -2.24
N TRP A 91 -7.28 -17.99 -1.80
CA TRP A 91 -8.61 -17.37 -1.73
C TRP A 91 -8.73 -16.22 -0.73
N LYS A 92 -7.87 -16.18 0.28
CA LYS A 92 -7.85 -15.11 1.30
C LYS A 92 -6.99 -13.91 0.90
N ILE A 93 -6.03 -14.09 -0.03
CA ILE A 93 -5.10 -13.03 -0.45
C ILE A 93 -5.84 -11.80 -1.02
N PRO A 94 -6.83 -11.92 -1.94
CA PRO A 94 -7.54 -10.75 -2.43
C PRO A 94 -8.24 -9.96 -1.30
N LYS A 95 -8.88 -10.65 -0.36
CA LYS A 95 -9.54 -10.01 0.78
C LYS A 95 -8.53 -9.33 1.71
N PHE A 96 -7.37 -9.93 1.93
CA PHE A 96 -6.28 -9.35 2.70
C PHE A 96 -5.77 -8.05 2.05
N ARG A 97 -5.49 -8.08 0.74
CA ARG A 97 -5.00 -6.92 -0.01
C ARG A 97 -5.98 -5.75 -0.10
N ARG A 98 -7.29 -5.97 0.09
CA ARG A 98 -8.30 -4.89 0.14
C ARG A 98 -8.05 -3.87 1.26
N ASN A 99 -7.34 -4.27 2.32
CA ASN A 99 -6.98 -3.40 3.45
C ASN A 99 -5.62 -2.72 3.28
N LEU A 100 -4.94 -2.96 2.16
CA LEU A 100 -3.64 -2.38 1.82
C LEU A 100 -3.81 -1.43 0.63
N GLY A 101 -3.34 -0.20 0.77
CA GLY A 101 -3.09 0.69 -0.35
C GLY A 101 -1.66 0.48 -0.84
N ILE A 102 -1.45 0.55 -2.15
CA ILE A 102 -0.11 0.53 -2.71
C ILE A 102 0.06 1.57 -3.81
N VAL A 103 1.21 2.24 -3.75
CA VAL A 103 1.68 3.18 -4.76
C VAL A 103 3.04 2.71 -5.25
N PHE A 104 3.21 2.63 -6.57
CA PHE A 104 4.43 2.20 -7.23
C PHE A 104 5.16 3.40 -7.87
N GLN A 105 6.45 3.28 -8.04
CA GLN A 105 7.28 4.26 -8.72
C GLN A 105 6.82 4.56 -10.17
N ASP A 106 6.32 3.54 -10.89
CA ASP A 106 5.85 3.62 -12.26
C ASP A 106 4.34 3.91 -12.38
N PHE A 107 3.70 4.39 -11.31
CA PHE A 107 2.29 4.75 -11.17
C PHE A 107 1.29 3.62 -11.47
N ARG A 108 1.58 2.72 -12.38
CA ARG A 108 0.74 1.60 -12.86
C ARG A 108 -0.70 2.01 -13.17
N LEU A 109 -0.86 3.13 -13.87
CA LEU A 109 -2.16 3.59 -14.31
C LEU A 109 -2.66 2.81 -15.53
N LEU A 110 -3.97 2.62 -15.60
CA LEU A 110 -4.66 2.06 -16.77
C LEU A 110 -4.63 3.10 -17.89
N LYS A 111 -3.77 2.90 -18.89
CA LYS A 111 -3.44 3.89 -19.94
C LYS A 111 -4.64 4.29 -20.80
N ASP A 112 -5.58 3.35 -21.01
CA ASP A 112 -6.77 3.55 -21.83
C ASP A 112 -7.96 4.13 -21.05
N ARG A 113 -7.83 4.28 -19.73
CA ARG A 113 -8.85 4.80 -18.83
C ARG A 113 -8.50 6.22 -18.38
N ASN A 114 -9.53 7.07 -18.19
CA ASN A 114 -9.33 8.39 -17.61
C ASN A 114 -9.06 8.32 -16.11
N VAL A 115 -8.80 9.47 -15.47
CA VAL A 115 -8.53 9.61 -14.04
C VAL A 115 -9.65 9.02 -13.20
N TYR A 116 -10.92 9.39 -13.51
CA TYR A 116 -12.07 8.86 -12.78
C TYR A 116 -12.11 7.32 -12.82
N GLU A 117 -11.95 6.74 -14.01
CA GLU A 117 -12.00 5.30 -14.21
C GLU A 117 -10.85 4.56 -13.52
N ASN A 118 -9.64 5.15 -13.50
CA ASN A 118 -8.49 4.60 -12.78
C ASN A 118 -8.78 4.46 -11.28
N VAL A 119 -9.40 5.47 -10.67
CA VAL A 119 -9.74 5.47 -9.24
C VAL A 119 -10.97 4.60 -8.96
N ALA A 120 -12.02 4.71 -9.79
CA ALA A 120 -13.24 3.92 -9.66
C ALA A 120 -13.00 2.41 -9.76
N PHE A 121 -11.99 2.01 -10.52
CA PHE A 121 -11.61 0.60 -10.71
C PHE A 121 -11.32 -0.11 -9.38
N ALA A 122 -10.64 0.55 -8.44
CA ALA A 122 -10.34 -0.02 -7.14
C ALA A 122 -11.61 -0.33 -6.31
N GLN A 123 -12.65 0.48 -6.43
CA GLN A 123 -13.94 0.21 -5.78
C GLN A 123 -14.79 -0.82 -6.52
N ARG A 124 -14.73 -0.86 -7.85
CA ARG A 124 -15.44 -1.89 -8.62
C ARG A 124 -14.95 -3.31 -8.31
N ILE A 125 -13.62 -3.49 -8.15
CA ILE A 125 -13.04 -4.81 -7.78
C ILE A 125 -13.57 -5.32 -6.44
N VAL A 126 -13.92 -4.42 -5.53
CA VAL A 126 -14.47 -4.79 -4.21
C VAL A 126 -15.99 -4.69 -4.16
N GLU A 127 -16.62 -4.60 -5.33
CA GLU A 127 -18.08 -4.64 -5.53
C GLU A 127 -18.85 -3.52 -4.83
N VAL A 128 -18.22 -2.33 -4.68
CA VAL A 128 -18.91 -1.14 -4.17
C VAL A 128 -20.02 -0.73 -5.15
N PRO A 129 -21.24 -0.44 -4.69
CA PRO A 129 -22.34 0.00 -5.56
C PRO A 129 -22.00 1.24 -6.38
N ALA A 130 -22.42 1.27 -7.66
CA ALA A 130 -22.11 2.37 -8.58
C ALA A 130 -22.52 3.76 -8.05
N LYS A 131 -23.59 3.84 -7.25
CA LYS A 131 -24.04 5.08 -6.59
C LYS A 131 -22.98 5.61 -5.62
N GLU A 132 -22.38 4.73 -4.83
CA GLU A 132 -21.33 5.09 -3.86
C GLU A 132 -20.03 5.45 -4.59
N ILE A 133 -19.66 4.73 -5.65
CA ILE A 133 -18.47 5.06 -6.47
C ILE A 133 -18.59 6.49 -7.03
N ARG A 134 -19.75 6.86 -7.59
CA ARG A 134 -20.02 8.22 -8.10
C ARG A 134 -19.88 9.29 -7.03
N LYS A 135 -20.11 8.96 -5.77
CA LYS A 135 -19.96 9.87 -4.62
C LYS A 135 -18.52 9.93 -4.10
N ASN A 136 -17.84 8.78 -4.07
CA ASN A 136 -16.53 8.65 -3.43
C ASN A 136 -15.39 9.15 -4.33
N VAL A 137 -15.42 8.84 -5.63
CA VAL A 137 -14.33 9.19 -6.55
C VAL A 137 -14.10 10.70 -6.65
N PRO A 138 -15.11 11.58 -6.81
CA PRO A 138 -14.86 13.02 -6.80
C PRO A 138 -14.26 13.53 -5.50
N LYS A 139 -14.66 12.96 -4.35
CA LYS A 139 -14.14 13.35 -3.03
C LYS A 139 -12.65 13.04 -2.92
N ILE A 140 -12.24 11.81 -3.22
CA ILE A 140 -10.83 11.44 -3.13
C ILE A 140 -9.97 12.20 -4.15
N LEU A 141 -10.50 12.48 -5.36
CA LEU A 141 -9.81 13.31 -6.34
C LEU A 141 -9.63 14.75 -5.87
N ALA A 142 -10.60 15.31 -5.15
CA ALA A 142 -10.46 16.63 -4.51
C ALA A 142 -9.36 16.59 -3.42
N THR A 143 -9.34 15.57 -2.57
CA THR A 143 -8.31 15.39 -1.52
C THR A 143 -6.90 15.38 -2.11
N VAL A 144 -6.68 14.75 -3.26
CA VAL A 144 -5.35 14.72 -3.91
C VAL A 144 -5.12 15.89 -4.89
N GLY A 145 -5.98 16.91 -4.91
CA GLY A 145 -5.85 18.10 -5.76
C GLY A 145 -6.13 17.88 -7.25
N LEU A 146 -6.94 16.89 -7.61
CA LEU A 146 -7.26 16.54 -9.01
C LEU A 146 -8.74 16.73 -9.38
N ALA A 147 -9.48 17.55 -8.65
CA ALA A 147 -10.92 17.77 -8.87
C ALA A 147 -11.28 18.19 -10.31
N GLY A 148 -10.42 18.97 -10.99
CA GLY A 148 -10.63 19.42 -12.38
C GLY A 148 -10.13 18.46 -13.45
N LYS A 149 -9.48 17.34 -13.09
CA LYS A 149 -8.77 16.46 -14.04
C LYS A 149 -9.45 15.11 -14.29
N TYR A 150 -10.66 14.88 -13.77
CA TYR A 150 -11.29 13.57 -13.77
C TYR A 150 -11.53 12.93 -15.15
N LYS A 151 -11.66 13.76 -16.22
CA LYS A 151 -11.79 13.28 -17.61
C LYS A 151 -10.45 13.07 -18.32
N ALA A 152 -9.35 13.59 -17.79
CA ALA A 152 -8.03 13.49 -18.42
C ALA A 152 -7.56 12.03 -18.46
N LYS A 153 -6.82 11.67 -19.51
CA LYS A 153 -6.13 10.39 -19.62
C LYS A 153 -4.71 10.50 -19.05
N PRO A 154 -4.07 9.40 -18.60
CA PRO A 154 -2.70 9.43 -18.06
C PRO A 154 -1.69 10.17 -18.94
N LYS A 155 -1.77 10.05 -20.25
CA LYS A 155 -0.89 10.76 -21.21
C LYS A 155 -0.99 12.29 -21.17
N GLN A 156 -2.07 12.83 -20.61
CA GLN A 156 -2.36 14.26 -20.52
C GLN A 156 -1.97 14.83 -19.14
N LEU A 157 -1.38 14.02 -18.28
CA LEU A 157 -1.02 14.35 -16.90
C LEU A 157 0.50 14.46 -16.75
N SER A 158 0.96 15.39 -15.92
CA SER A 158 2.34 15.42 -15.45
C SER A 158 2.65 14.19 -14.57
N GLY A 159 3.92 13.90 -14.32
CA GLY A 159 4.33 12.82 -13.43
C GLY A 159 3.73 12.94 -12.02
N GLY A 160 3.75 14.15 -11.44
CA GLY A 160 3.13 14.43 -10.14
C GLY A 160 1.61 14.22 -10.14
N GLU A 161 0.91 14.63 -11.21
CA GLU A 161 -0.53 14.36 -11.36
C GLU A 161 -0.82 12.86 -11.49
N GLN A 162 -0.01 12.11 -12.24
CA GLN A 162 -0.14 10.66 -12.35
C GLN A 162 0.05 9.97 -11.00
N GLN A 163 1.03 10.42 -10.20
CA GLN A 163 1.28 9.91 -8.86
C GLN A 163 0.09 10.20 -7.93
N ARG A 164 -0.51 11.40 -8.01
CA ARG A 164 -1.73 11.74 -7.25
C ARG A 164 -2.92 10.85 -7.65
N VAL A 165 -3.05 10.45 -8.92
CA VAL A 165 -4.07 9.48 -9.35
C VAL A 165 -3.80 8.11 -8.74
N ALA A 166 -2.53 7.66 -8.71
CA ALA A 166 -2.14 6.40 -8.07
C ALA A 166 -2.44 6.41 -6.57
N LEU A 167 -2.15 7.52 -5.88
CA LEU A 167 -2.50 7.73 -4.47
C LEU A 167 -4.02 7.69 -4.25
N ALA A 168 -4.80 8.43 -5.05
CA ALA A 168 -6.26 8.41 -4.95
C ALA A 168 -6.82 6.98 -5.11
N ARG A 169 -6.30 6.23 -6.08
CA ARG A 169 -6.66 4.82 -6.30
C ARG A 169 -6.31 3.93 -5.12
N ALA A 170 -5.16 4.14 -4.49
CA ALA A 170 -4.73 3.38 -3.32
C ALA A 170 -5.58 3.68 -2.07
N LEU A 171 -6.05 4.92 -1.93
CA LEU A 171 -6.74 5.41 -0.73
C LEU A 171 -8.26 5.26 -0.76
N ILE A 172 -8.88 5.11 -1.94
CA ILE A 172 -10.34 5.18 -2.06
C ILE A 172 -11.08 4.10 -1.26
N ASN A 173 -10.42 2.97 -0.99
CA ASN A 173 -10.96 1.91 -0.14
C ASN A 173 -10.58 2.07 1.34
N LYS A 174 -10.03 3.21 1.75
CA LYS A 174 -9.64 3.52 3.13
C LYS A 174 -8.77 2.43 3.76
N PRO A 175 -7.59 2.14 3.18
CA PRO A 175 -6.71 1.10 3.69
C PRO A 175 -6.18 1.45 5.08
N SER A 176 -5.92 0.43 5.91
CA SER A 176 -5.24 0.60 7.20
C SER A 176 -3.75 0.86 7.05
N ILE A 177 -3.15 0.41 5.95
CA ILE A 177 -1.73 0.54 5.63
C ILE A 177 -1.61 1.03 4.19
N LEU A 178 -0.80 2.07 3.99
CA LEU A 178 -0.37 2.54 2.67
C LEU A 178 1.11 2.20 2.49
N LEU A 179 1.41 1.41 1.48
CA LEU A 179 2.76 1.06 1.07
C LEU A 179 3.14 1.91 -0.14
N ALA A 180 4.27 2.58 -0.12
CA ALA A 180 4.74 3.41 -1.23
C ALA A 180 6.17 2.99 -1.61
N ASP A 181 6.33 2.39 -2.78
CA ASP A 181 7.61 1.93 -3.31
C ASP A 181 8.21 3.02 -4.20
N GLU A 182 9.20 3.74 -3.68
CA GLU A 182 9.87 4.89 -4.32
C GLU A 182 8.87 5.92 -4.92
N PRO A 183 7.93 6.46 -4.11
CA PRO A 183 6.80 7.24 -4.63
C PRO A 183 7.21 8.57 -5.30
N THR A 184 8.44 9.01 -5.12
CA THR A 184 9.00 10.25 -5.66
C THR A 184 10.13 10.03 -6.66
N GLY A 185 10.54 8.79 -6.92
CA GLY A 185 11.72 8.45 -7.72
C GLY A 185 11.69 8.95 -9.19
N ASN A 186 10.50 9.20 -9.73
CA ASN A 186 10.30 9.70 -11.10
C ASN A 186 9.77 11.14 -11.15
N LEU A 187 9.89 11.90 -10.05
CA LEU A 187 9.33 13.24 -9.92
C LEU A 187 10.44 14.29 -9.74
N ASP A 188 10.16 15.50 -10.20
CA ASP A 188 10.98 16.66 -9.87
C ASP A 188 10.87 17.03 -8.37
N PRO A 189 11.81 17.84 -7.82
CA PRO A 189 11.85 18.15 -6.39
C PRO A 189 10.56 18.77 -5.85
N LYS A 190 9.89 19.65 -6.63
CA LYS A 190 8.64 20.29 -6.20
C LYS A 190 7.51 19.28 -6.07
N ASN A 191 7.28 18.44 -7.10
CA ASN A 191 6.28 17.41 -7.05
C ASN A 191 6.59 16.35 -5.98
N SER A 192 7.86 16.01 -5.77
CA SER A 192 8.30 15.11 -4.70
C SER A 192 7.89 15.63 -3.32
N TRP A 193 8.15 16.90 -3.04
CA TRP A 193 7.75 17.55 -1.80
C TRP A 193 6.22 17.52 -1.59
N GLU A 194 5.47 17.87 -2.62
CA GLU A 194 4.01 17.85 -2.57
C GLU A 194 3.43 16.44 -2.32
N ILE A 195 4.03 15.40 -2.91
CA ILE A 195 3.64 14.00 -2.66
C ILE A 195 3.97 13.59 -1.22
N MET A 196 5.14 13.99 -0.70
CA MET A 196 5.52 13.67 0.67
C MET A 196 4.60 14.34 1.70
N ASN A 197 4.24 15.62 1.49
CA ASN A 197 3.27 16.31 2.34
C ASN A 197 1.89 15.61 2.31
N LEU A 198 1.45 15.18 1.13
CA LEU A 198 0.19 14.44 1.00
C LEU A 198 0.23 13.10 1.75
N LEU A 199 1.34 12.36 1.71
CA LEU A 199 1.53 11.14 2.49
C LEU A 199 1.51 11.41 3.99
N GLU A 200 2.08 12.53 4.45
CA GLU A 200 2.03 12.94 5.85
C GLU A 200 0.59 13.27 6.30
N GLU A 201 -0.17 14.00 5.49
CA GLU A 201 -1.60 14.29 5.77
C GLU A 201 -2.43 13.00 5.86
N ILE A 202 -2.18 12.04 4.95
CA ILE A 202 -2.81 10.71 4.98
C ILE A 202 -2.48 9.98 6.27
N ASN A 203 -1.22 10.02 6.71
CA ASN A 203 -0.81 9.43 7.98
C ASN A 203 -1.50 10.10 9.17
N LYS A 204 -1.53 11.44 9.23
CA LYS A 204 -2.23 12.21 10.27
C LYS A 204 -3.72 11.87 10.35
N SER A 205 -4.33 11.40 9.25
CA SER A 205 -5.72 10.90 9.24
C SER A 205 -5.90 9.50 9.83
N GLY A 206 -4.81 8.85 10.28
CA GLY A 206 -4.80 7.57 10.97
C GLY A 206 -4.35 6.35 10.13
N THR A 207 -3.97 6.56 8.86
CA THR A 207 -3.41 5.49 8.02
C THR A 207 -1.94 5.27 8.38
N THR A 208 -1.52 4.02 8.58
CA THR A 208 -0.09 3.68 8.71
C THR A 208 0.58 3.78 7.35
N VAL A 209 1.69 4.50 7.25
CA VAL A 209 2.38 4.75 5.97
C VAL A 209 3.79 4.15 6.02
N VAL A 210 4.15 3.36 5.01
CA VAL A 210 5.49 2.78 4.86
C VAL A 210 6.02 3.19 3.49
N VAL A 211 7.10 3.95 3.47
CA VAL A 211 7.73 4.49 2.26
C VAL A 211 9.09 3.82 2.05
N GLY A 212 9.29 3.17 0.92
CA GLY A 212 10.62 2.80 0.42
C GLY A 212 11.24 3.99 -0.31
N ALA A 213 12.40 4.46 0.15
CA ALA A 213 13.10 5.61 -0.40
C ALA A 213 14.58 5.29 -0.67
#